data_d52507fc179e656bc1d5b8b6a5751e8f
#
_entry.id   d52507fc179e656bc1d5b8b6a5751e8f
#
_cell.length_a   1.000
_cell.length_b   1.000
_cell.length_c   1.000
_cell.angle_alpha   90.00
_cell.angle_beta   90.00
_cell.angle_gamma   90.00
#
_symmetry.space_group_name_H-M   'P 1'
#
loop_
_entity.id
_entity.type
_entity.pdbx_description
1 polymer ?
#
loop_
_entity_poly.entity_id
_entity_poly.type
_entity_poly.pdbx_seq_one_letter_code
_entity_poly.pdbx_strand_id
1 'polypeptide(L)'
;MNKLEGKTAVVTGAASGMGLAMARRFAVGGMNVVLADINESKLSDVVDEIRTTGGQAQGIVTDVSLEADNIKLLDFAVDTYGTADLVCLNAGVQGSIGRSWALSKDDYSWTLGILLDGVIHGVRTFVPEMVERDEGHVVLTASIAGHISSPFGAPYNVAKHGVATLAETLFHELKVEGSNVGVTCLCPGFVNTNIVNDTASRPAGSVGSAIDDRGDQMLELTQRVLSAGLDPEVVGQQVFDAVVNKQFWLFTDDNWDAPIMARANEVVTRGLPRFRGEGQGDQH
;
A
#
# COMPACT_ATOMS: atom_id res chain seq x y z
N MET A 1 -1.77 -28.02 -7.78
CA MET A 1 -1.50 -27.62 -6.38
C MET A 1 -1.14 -26.14 -6.40
N ASN A 2 -1.78 -25.37 -5.54
CA ASN A 2 -1.48 -23.93 -5.41
C ASN A 2 -0.07 -23.80 -4.79
N LYS A 3 0.82 -23.03 -5.44
CA LYS A 3 2.21 -22.85 -4.98
C LYS A 3 2.31 -22.12 -3.62
N LEU A 4 1.22 -21.50 -3.17
CA LEU A 4 1.15 -20.72 -1.93
C LEU A 4 0.49 -21.46 -0.76
N GLU A 5 -0.09 -22.64 -0.98
CA GLU A 5 -0.74 -23.45 0.06
C GLU A 5 0.25 -23.81 1.18
N GLY A 6 -0.14 -23.56 2.43
CA GLY A 6 0.67 -23.79 3.63
C GLY A 6 1.77 -22.75 3.90
N LYS A 7 2.01 -21.80 2.97
CA LYS A 7 2.92 -20.68 3.19
C LYS A 7 2.30 -19.59 4.06
N THR A 8 3.12 -18.71 4.61
CA THR A 8 2.68 -17.64 5.51
C THR A 8 2.69 -16.29 4.80
N ALA A 9 1.53 -15.61 4.79
CA ALA A 9 1.37 -14.25 4.32
C ALA A 9 1.22 -13.29 5.52
N VAL A 10 1.99 -12.21 5.50
CA VAL A 10 1.86 -11.08 6.43
C VAL A 10 1.23 -9.91 5.66
N VAL A 11 0.17 -9.32 6.20
CA VAL A 11 -0.53 -8.20 5.55
C VAL A 11 -0.66 -7.04 6.53
N THR A 12 -0.10 -5.87 6.20
CA THR A 12 -0.26 -4.64 6.97
C THR A 12 -1.47 -3.83 6.49
N GLY A 13 -2.15 -3.14 7.42
CA GLY A 13 -3.42 -2.47 7.13
C GLY A 13 -4.53 -3.49 6.83
N ALA A 14 -4.51 -4.63 7.51
CA ALA A 14 -5.35 -5.78 7.20
C ALA A 14 -6.78 -5.71 7.76
N ALA A 15 -7.08 -4.73 8.61
CA ALA A 15 -8.41 -4.60 9.23
C ALA A 15 -9.47 -3.96 8.32
N SER A 16 -9.10 -3.50 7.12
CA SER A 16 -10.05 -2.87 6.19
C SER A 16 -9.55 -2.83 4.74
N GLY A 17 -10.44 -2.46 3.82
CA GLY A 17 -10.12 -2.14 2.43
C GLY A 17 -9.32 -3.21 1.70
N MET A 18 -8.30 -2.81 0.95
CA MET A 18 -7.48 -3.73 0.16
C MET A 18 -6.70 -4.73 1.02
N GLY A 19 -6.22 -4.31 2.22
CA GLY A 19 -5.51 -5.21 3.13
C GLY A 19 -6.39 -6.38 3.59
N LEU A 20 -7.63 -6.08 3.96
CA LEU A 20 -8.63 -7.10 4.31
C LEU A 20 -8.91 -8.05 3.13
N ALA A 21 -9.13 -7.50 1.94
CA ALA A 21 -9.39 -8.30 0.74
C ALA A 21 -8.20 -9.21 0.38
N MET A 22 -6.96 -8.71 0.49
CA MET A 22 -5.76 -9.52 0.33
C MET A 22 -5.70 -10.64 1.36
N ALA A 23 -5.91 -10.33 2.65
CA ALA A 23 -5.89 -11.31 3.75
C ALA A 23 -6.91 -12.44 3.51
N ARG A 24 -8.15 -12.09 3.17
CA ARG A 24 -9.20 -13.06 2.82
C ARG A 24 -8.78 -13.94 1.63
N ARG A 25 -8.27 -13.31 0.58
CA ARG A 25 -7.89 -14.03 -0.63
C ARG A 25 -6.74 -15.01 -0.39
N PHE A 26 -5.74 -14.62 0.41
CA PHE A 26 -4.64 -15.52 0.80
C PHE A 26 -5.13 -16.67 1.67
N ALA A 27 -6.00 -16.42 2.64
CA ALA A 27 -6.61 -17.47 3.46
C ALA A 27 -7.41 -18.49 2.63
N VAL A 28 -8.23 -18.01 1.68
CA VAL A 28 -8.93 -18.87 0.70
C VAL A 28 -7.94 -19.64 -0.17
N GLY A 29 -6.76 -19.06 -0.45
CA GLY A 29 -5.66 -19.71 -1.15
C GLY A 29 -4.92 -20.78 -0.35
N GLY A 30 -5.32 -21.04 0.90
CA GLY A 30 -4.71 -22.03 1.78
C GLY A 30 -3.43 -21.55 2.49
N MET A 31 -3.17 -20.24 2.51
CA MET A 31 -2.08 -19.68 3.27
C MET A 31 -2.44 -19.50 4.75
N ASN A 32 -1.43 -19.54 5.61
CA ASN A 32 -1.51 -18.97 6.95
C ASN A 32 -1.43 -17.45 6.83
N VAL A 33 -2.28 -16.69 7.51
CA VAL A 33 -2.31 -15.23 7.38
C VAL A 33 -2.05 -14.56 8.72
N VAL A 34 -1.02 -13.72 8.77
CA VAL A 34 -0.75 -12.79 9.88
C VAL A 34 -1.30 -11.43 9.47
N LEU A 35 -2.28 -10.96 10.19
CA LEU A 35 -2.93 -9.67 9.99
C LEU A 35 -2.30 -8.64 10.94
N ALA A 36 -1.86 -7.52 10.40
CA ALA A 36 -1.29 -6.41 11.15
C ALA A 36 -2.09 -5.14 10.89
N ASP A 37 -2.55 -4.48 11.94
CA ASP A 37 -3.29 -3.22 11.85
C ASP A 37 -3.13 -2.44 13.16
N ILE A 38 -3.29 -1.11 13.11
CA ILE A 38 -3.30 -0.27 14.32
C ILE A 38 -4.64 -0.36 15.07
N ASN A 39 -5.72 -0.75 14.39
CA ASN A 39 -7.07 -0.85 14.95
C ASN A 39 -7.33 -2.24 15.53
N GLU A 40 -7.06 -2.41 16.81
CA GLU A 40 -7.18 -3.68 17.53
C GLU A 40 -8.58 -4.32 17.42
N SER A 41 -9.65 -3.52 17.58
CA SER A 41 -11.02 -4.05 17.55
C SER A 41 -11.38 -4.63 16.18
N LYS A 42 -11.16 -3.86 15.10
CA LYS A 42 -11.43 -4.35 13.74
C LYS A 42 -10.53 -5.52 13.37
N LEU A 43 -9.27 -5.51 13.83
CA LEU A 43 -8.33 -6.58 13.59
C LEU A 43 -8.83 -7.92 14.17
N SER A 44 -9.32 -7.88 15.42
CA SER A 44 -9.92 -9.05 16.08
C SER A 44 -11.12 -9.60 15.31
N ASP A 45 -12.02 -8.72 14.86
CA ASP A 45 -13.21 -9.10 14.09
C ASP A 45 -12.84 -9.83 12.79
N VAL A 46 -11.82 -9.33 12.08
CA VAL A 46 -11.34 -9.92 10.82
C VAL A 46 -10.67 -11.28 11.04
N VAL A 47 -9.86 -11.40 12.11
CA VAL A 47 -9.23 -12.69 12.46
C VAL A 47 -10.31 -13.76 12.71
N ASP A 48 -11.35 -13.42 13.49
CA ASP A 48 -12.45 -14.34 13.79
C ASP A 48 -13.27 -14.68 12.54
N GLU A 49 -13.50 -13.72 11.65
CA GLU A 49 -14.15 -13.94 10.37
C GLU A 49 -13.39 -14.98 9.52
N ILE A 50 -12.08 -14.80 9.33
CA ILE A 50 -11.26 -15.71 8.52
C ILE A 50 -11.23 -17.12 9.15
N ARG A 51 -11.12 -17.23 10.47
CA ARG A 51 -11.13 -18.51 11.18
C ARG A 51 -12.49 -19.22 11.04
N THR A 52 -13.58 -18.47 11.12
CA THR A 52 -14.95 -19.03 10.98
C THR A 52 -15.17 -19.63 9.58
N THR A 53 -14.51 -19.09 8.57
CA THR A 53 -14.54 -19.64 7.20
C THR A 53 -13.53 -20.78 6.97
N GLY A 54 -12.82 -21.22 8.01
CA GLY A 54 -11.86 -22.33 7.97
C GLY A 54 -10.42 -21.94 7.62
N GLY A 55 -10.13 -20.64 7.48
CA GLY A 55 -8.78 -20.12 7.24
C GLY A 55 -7.91 -20.12 8.52
N GLN A 56 -6.60 -20.12 8.33
CA GLN A 56 -5.63 -19.95 9.41
C GLN A 56 -5.25 -18.47 9.50
N ALA A 57 -5.59 -17.80 10.60
CA ALA A 57 -5.34 -16.37 10.78
C ALA A 57 -4.92 -16.04 12.21
N GLN A 58 -4.00 -15.12 12.36
CA GLN A 58 -3.60 -14.50 13.63
C GLN A 58 -3.44 -12.98 13.43
N GLY A 59 -3.70 -12.20 14.47
CA GLY A 59 -3.61 -10.75 14.43
C GLY A 59 -2.60 -10.19 15.43
N ILE A 60 -1.92 -9.12 15.06
CA ILE A 60 -1.03 -8.35 15.94
C ILE A 60 -1.22 -6.86 15.69
N VAL A 61 -1.41 -6.09 16.77
CA VAL A 61 -1.49 -4.62 16.68
C VAL A 61 -0.12 -4.08 16.28
N THR A 62 -0.10 -3.29 15.21
CA THR A 62 1.14 -2.83 14.59
C THR A 62 0.99 -1.39 14.10
N ASP A 63 1.82 -0.48 14.58
CA ASP A 63 2.05 0.82 13.96
C ASP A 63 3.25 0.71 13.01
N VAL A 64 2.99 0.67 11.72
CA VAL A 64 4.02 0.50 10.68
C VAL A 64 5.02 1.66 10.65
N SER A 65 4.67 2.84 11.16
CA SER A 65 5.57 3.98 11.25
C SER A 65 6.70 3.77 12.27
N LEU A 66 6.59 2.73 13.12
CA LEU A 66 7.58 2.36 14.11
C LEU A 66 8.38 1.13 13.64
N GLU A 67 9.69 1.28 13.45
CA GLU A 67 10.56 0.17 13.04
C GLU A 67 10.48 -1.02 14.03
N ALA A 68 10.42 -0.71 15.33
CA ALA A 68 10.32 -1.74 16.37
C ALA A 68 9.05 -2.60 16.26
N ASP A 69 7.94 -2.03 15.76
CA ASP A 69 6.70 -2.79 15.60
C ASP A 69 6.75 -3.68 14.34
N ASN A 70 7.46 -3.25 13.29
CA ASN A 70 7.72 -4.11 12.13
C ASN A 70 8.59 -5.32 12.51
N ILE A 71 9.60 -5.14 13.39
CA ILE A 71 10.43 -6.24 13.92
C ILE A 71 9.56 -7.22 14.72
N LYS A 72 8.72 -6.73 15.65
CA LYS A 72 7.79 -7.57 16.40
C LYS A 72 6.80 -8.31 15.50
N LEU A 73 6.38 -7.69 14.40
CA LEU A 73 5.48 -8.32 13.42
C LEU A 73 6.16 -9.52 12.73
N LEU A 74 7.42 -9.39 12.34
CA LEU A 74 8.20 -10.51 11.78
C LEU A 74 8.37 -11.61 12.81
N ASP A 75 8.85 -11.27 14.03
CA ASP A 75 9.03 -12.22 15.11
C ASP A 75 7.73 -13.00 15.38
N PHE A 76 6.60 -12.29 15.45
CA PHE A 76 5.29 -12.91 15.66
C PHE A 76 4.90 -13.87 14.53
N ALA A 77 5.19 -13.53 13.27
CA ALA A 77 4.93 -14.41 12.14
C ALA A 77 5.78 -15.68 12.18
N VAL A 78 7.06 -15.54 12.52
CA VAL A 78 8.02 -16.66 12.65
C VAL A 78 7.64 -17.54 13.83
N ASP A 79 7.36 -16.98 15.00
CA ASP A 79 6.96 -17.73 16.19
C ASP A 79 5.65 -18.50 16.00
N THR A 80 4.72 -17.94 15.20
CA THR A 80 3.39 -18.53 15.00
C THR A 80 3.38 -19.59 13.91
N TYR A 81 4.05 -19.33 12.79
CA TYR A 81 3.96 -20.18 11.59
C TYR A 81 5.30 -20.61 11.01
N GLY A 82 6.40 -20.27 11.69
CA GLY A 82 7.76 -20.69 11.31
C GLY A 82 8.45 -19.83 10.27
N THR A 83 7.72 -19.00 9.53
CA THR A 83 8.27 -18.18 8.45
C THR A 83 7.33 -17.04 8.04
N ALA A 84 7.85 -16.05 7.33
CA ALA A 84 7.09 -15.07 6.55
C ALA A 84 7.49 -15.22 5.07
N ASP A 85 6.65 -15.90 4.27
CA ASP A 85 6.94 -16.18 2.86
C ASP A 85 6.48 -15.07 1.93
N LEU A 86 5.45 -14.35 2.32
CA LEU A 86 4.89 -13.20 1.61
C LEU A 86 4.66 -12.07 2.59
N VAL A 87 5.08 -10.86 2.25
CA VAL A 87 4.69 -9.66 2.98
C VAL A 87 4.02 -8.66 2.04
N CYS A 88 2.83 -8.18 2.43
CA CYS A 88 2.14 -7.09 1.78
C CYS A 88 2.27 -5.83 2.64
N LEU A 89 3.18 -4.94 2.26
CA LEU A 89 3.40 -3.63 2.86
C LEU A 89 2.33 -2.68 2.31
N ASN A 90 1.13 -2.78 2.90
CA ASN A 90 -0.09 -2.17 2.35
C ASN A 90 -0.69 -1.09 3.25
N ALA A 91 -0.39 -1.07 4.55
CA ALA A 91 -0.93 -0.06 5.46
C ALA A 91 -0.79 1.35 4.90
N GLY A 92 -1.86 2.15 5.01
CA GLY A 92 -1.83 3.47 4.44
C GLY A 92 -3.02 4.34 4.82
N VAL A 93 -2.82 5.64 4.68
CA VAL A 93 -3.78 6.71 4.92
C VAL A 93 -3.83 7.63 3.70
N GLN A 94 -4.90 8.40 3.55
CA GLN A 94 -4.94 9.48 2.54
C GLN A 94 -3.93 10.59 2.87
N GLY A 95 -3.63 10.78 4.16
CA GLY A 95 -2.84 11.90 4.62
C GLY A 95 -3.58 13.22 4.56
N SER A 96 -2.85 14.32 4.80
CA SER A 96 -3.44 15.65 4.79
C SER A 96 -3.56 16.22 3.37
N ILE A 97 -4.70 16.84 3.09
CA ILE A 97 -5.00 17.49 1.81
C ILE A 97 -4.89 19.01 2.00
N GLY A 98 -4.13 19.67 1.13
CA GLY A 98 -3.94 21.12 1.18
C GLY A 98 -2.81 21.60 0.28
N ARG A 99 -2.62 22.94 0.22
CA ARG A 99 -1.51 23.50 -0.54
C ARG A 99 -0.17 23.07 0.06
N SER A 100 0.74 22.59 -0.77
CA SER A 100 2.05 22.04 -0.35
C SER A 100 2.81 22.93 0.64
N TRP A 101 2.73 24.24 0.47
CA TRP A 101 3.41 25.24 1.31
C TRP A 101 2.64 25.65 2.57
N ALA A 102 1.38 25.23 2.70
CA ALA A 102 0.52 25.54 3.84
C ALA A 102 0.36 24.36 4.80
N LEU A 103 0.65 23.14 4.36
CA LEU A 103 0.64 21.96 5.21
C LEU A 103 1.73 22.04 6.27
N SER A 104 1.40 21.67 7.50
CA SER A 104 2.33 21.67 8.63
C SER A 104 3.41 20.58 8.49
N LYS A 105 4.46 20.68 9.28
CA LYS A 105 5.46 19.61 9.41
C LYS A 105 4.81 18.31 9.88
N ASP A 106 3.85 18.40 10.80
CA ASP A 106 3.17 17.22 11.35
C ASP A 106 2.32 16.50 10.30
N ASP A 107 1.70 17.25 9.37
CA ASP A 107 0.97 16.67 8.23
C ASP A 107 1.88 15.83 7.34
N TYR A 108 3.07 16.36 7.02
CA TYR A 108 4.08 15.64 6.27
C TYR A 108 4.62 14.44 7.06
N SER A 109 5.02 14.64 8.32
CA SER A 109 5.61 13.58 9.14
C SER A 109 4.66 12.40 9.34
N TRP A 110 3.38 12.68 9.63
CA TRP A 110 2.38 11.63 9.77
C TRP A 110 2.19 10.85 8.46
N THR A 111 1.99 11.55 7.34
CA THR A 111 1.71 10.91 6.05
C THR A 111 2.91 10.11 5.55
N LEU A 112 4.12 10.69 5.60
CA LEU A 112 5.35 10.01 5.16
C LEU A 112 5.71 8.86 6.09
N GLY A 113 5.56 9.05 7.41
CA GLY A 113 5.85 8.01 8.40
C GLY A 113 5.10 6.70 8.15
N ILE A 114 3.83 6.79 7.74
CA ILE A 114 3.04 5.60 7.43
C ILE A 114 3.31 5.10 6.01
N LEU A 115 3.21 6.00 5.01
CA LEU A 115 3.17 5.60 3.60
C LEU A 115 4.54 5.29 3.00
N LEU A 116 5.62 5.88 3.53
CA LEU A 116 6.97 5.70 3.02
C LEU A 116 7.88 5.02 4.04
N ASP A 117 8.04 5.61 5.24
CA ASP A 117 8.94 5.05 6.26
C ASP A 117 8.45 3.67 6.70
N GLY A 118 7.13 3.47 6.85
CA GLY A 118 6.54 2.17 7.17
C GLY A 118 6.85 1.10 6.12
N VAL A 119 6.84 1.46 4.85
CA VAL A 119 7.26 0.54 3.77
C VAL A 119 8.76 0.28 3.82
N ILE A 120 9.59 1.30 4.08
CA ILE A 120 11.05 1.15 4.26
C ILE A 120 11.35 0.23 5.44
N HIS A 121 10.68 0.43 6.58
CA HIS A 121 10.83 -0.44 7.76
C HIS A 121 10.48 -1.89 7.43
N GLY A 122 9.36 -2.11 6.73
CA GLY A 122 8.97 -3.44 6.30
C GLY A 122 9.99 -4.10 5.36
N VAL A 123 10.50 -3.40 4.35
CA VAL A 123 11.56 -3.93 3.47
C VAL A 123 12.79 -4.31 4.27
N ARG A 124 13.27 -3.44 5.17
CA ARG A 124 14.45 -3.70 6.02
C ARG A 124 14.26 -4.86 6.97
N THR A 125 13.03 -5.10 7.42
CA THR A 125 12.70 -6.17 8.37
C THR A 125 12.55 -7.52 7.68
N PHE A 126 11.76 -7.59 6.59
CA PHE A 126 11.36 -8.88 6.00
C PHE A 126 12.32 -9.38 4.91
N VAL A 127 12.90 -8.47 4.11
CA VAL A 127 13.70 -8.89 2.95
C VAL A 127 14.98 -9.65 3.32
N PRO A 128 15.74 -9.28 4.38
CA PRO A 128 16.96 -10.00 4.72
C PRO A 128 16.74 -11.50 4.95
N GLU A 129 15.71 -11.89 5.71
CA GLU A 129 15.37 -13.30 5.91
C GLU A 129 14.96 -14.02 4.63
N MET A 130 14.19 -13.34 3.76
CA MET A 130 13.79 -13.90 2.49
C MET A 130 14.99 -14.14 1.57
N VAL A 131 15.96 -13.22 1.56
CA VAL A 131 17.21 -13.36 0.79
C VAL A 131 18.07 -14.49 1.34
N GLU A 132 18.19 -14.62 2.67
CA GLU A 132 18.95 -15.72 3.31
C GLU A 132 18.38 -17.10 2.94
N ARG A 133 17.05 -17.22 2.87
CA ARG A 133 16.35 -18.46 2.46
C ARG A 133 16.27 -18.62 0.94
N ASP A 134 16.63 -17.57 0.18
CA ASP A 134 16.45 -17.44 -1.28
C ASP A 134 15.00 -17.72 -1.72
N GLU A 135 14.05 -17.42 -0.87
CA GLU A 135 12.61 -17.65 -1.08
C GLU A 135 11.77 -16.59 -0.38
N GLY A 136 10.81 -16.02 -1.10
CA GLY A 136 9.87 -15.05 -0.57
C GLY A 136 9.28 -14.16 -1.64
N HIS A 137 8.33 -13.32 -1.24
CA HIS A 137 7.75 -12.31 -2.11
C HIS A 137 7.34 -11.06 -1.30
N VAL A 138 7.65 -9.89 -1.84
CA VAL A 138 7.28 -8.61 -1.21
C VAL A 138 6.34 -7.85 -2.14
N VAL A 139 5.18 -7.46 -1.61
CA VAL A 139 4.23 -6.56 -2.30
C VAL A 139 4.33 -5.18 -1.65
N LEU A 140 4.73 -4.17 -2.41
CA LEU A 140 4.79 -2.79 -1.96
C LEU A 140 3.60 -2.03 -2.56
N THR A 141 2.72 -1.51 -1.71
CA THR A 141 1.54 -0.75 -2.15
C THR A 141 1.90 0.71 -2.43
N ALA A 142 2.24 0.99 -3.69
CA ALA A 142 2.37 2.33 -4.22
C ALA A 142 0.98 2.95 -4.52
N SER A 143 0.78 3.47 -5.69
CA SER A 143 -0.47 4.04 -6.24
C SER A 143 -0.20 4.49 -7.67
N ILE A 144 -1.23 4.79 -8.43
CA ILE A 144 -1.08 5.59 -9.65
C ILE A 144 -0.47 6.97 -9.33
N ALA A 145 -0.67 7.47 -8.11
CA ALA A 145 0.00 8.66 -7.59
C ALA A 145 1.52 8.48 -7.34
N GLY A 146 2.06 7.29 -7.57
CA GLY A 146 3.50 7.03 -7.68
C GLY A 146 4.06 7.31 -9.08
N HIS A 147 3.20 7.55 -10.06
CA HIS A 147 3.57 7.77 -11.46
C HIS A 147 3.07 9.11 -12.03
N ILE A 148 2.00 9.66 -11.44
CA ILE A 148 1.46 10.98 -11.78
C ILE A 148 1.25 11.78 -10.50
N SER A 149 1.23 13.11 -10.58
CA SER A 149 1.02 13.97 -9.42
C SER A 149 -0.26 14.79 -9.56
N SER A 150 -1.02 14.87 -8.47
CA SER A 150 -2.21 15.70 -8.36
C SER A 150 -1.95 16.90 -7.43
N PRO A 151 -2.61 18.05 -7.63
CA PRO A 151 -2.53 19.15 -6.68
C PRO A 151 -3.14 18.78 -5.33
N PHE A 152 -2.75 19.48 -4.28
CA PHE A 152 -3.23 19.38 -2.90
C PHE A 152 -2.90 18.08 -2.16
N GLY A 153 -2.26 17.09 -2.81
CA GLY A 153 -1.88 15.81 -2.22
C GLY A 153 -0.36 15.63 -2.08
N ALA A 154 0.41 16.68 -1.84
CA ALA A 154 1.87 16.62 -1.90
C ALA A 154 2.49 15.53 -1.00
N PRO A 155 2.14 15.37 0.30
CA PRO A 155 2.72 14.31 1.12
C PRO A 155 2.44 12.90 0.56
N TYR A 156 1.22 12.68 0.10
CA TYR A 156 0.81 11.41 -0.51
C TYR A 156 1.56 11.12 -1.81
N ASN A 157 1.61 12.11 -2.73
CA ASN A 157 2.32 11.96 -4.00
C ASN A 157 3.82 11.65 -3.79
N VAL A 158 4.47 12.38 -2.87
CA VAL A 158 5.89 12.14 -2.53
C VAL A 158 6.10 10.74 -2.00
N ALA A 159 5.27 10.29 -1.04
CA ALA A 159 5.36 8.96 -0.48
C ALA A 159 5.19 7.87 -1.55
N LYS A 160 4.15 7.98 -2.39
CA LYS A 160 3.84 6.94 -3.37
C LYS A 160 4.84 6.89 -4.54
N HIS A 161 5.44 8.03 -4.95
CA HIS A 161 6.60 8.04 -5.85
C HIS A 161 7.82 7.38 -5.18
N GLY A 162 8.05 7.66 -3.89
CA GLY A 162 9.12 7.02 -3.11
C GLY A 162 8.95 5.50 -3.05
N VAL A 163 7.75 5.01 -2.78
CA VAL A 163 7.47 3.56 -2.74
C VAL A 163 7.65 2.90 -4.11
N ALA A 164 7.18 3.52 -5.19
CA ALA A 164 7.39 2.98 -6.54
C ALA A 164 8.88 2.87 -6.89
N THR A 165 9.66 3.92 -6.58
CA THR A 165 11.12 3.93 -6.77
C THR A 165 11.81 2.88 -5.89
N LEU A 166 11.40 2.73 -4.62
CA LEU A 166 11.95 1.72 -3.71
C LEU A 166 11.70 0.31 -4.23
N ALA A 167 10.49 0.03 -4.71
CA ALA A 167 10.13 -1.27 -5.28
C ALA A 167 11.00 -1.62 -6.49
N GLU A 168 11.18 -0.67 -7.40
CA GLU A 168 12.02 -0.85 -8.60
C GLU A 168 13.50 -1.04 -8.23
N THR A 169 14.01 -0.26 -7.28
CA THR A 169 15.37 -0.39 -6.77
C THR A 169 15.58 -1.77 -6.15
N LEU A 170 14.69 -2.20 -5.24
CA LEU A 170 14.74 -3.51 -4.61
C LEU A 170 14.72 -4.65 -5.63
N PHE A 171 13.87 -4.55 -6.66
CA PHE A 171 13.83 -5.54 -7.73
C PHE A 171 15.17 -5.65 -8.45
N HIS A 172 15.81 -4.52 -8.76
CA HIS A 172 17.12 -4.54 -9.43
C HIS A 172 18.22 -5.08 -8.52
N GLU A 173 18.23 -4.72 -7.23
CA GLU A 173 19.19 -5.23 -6.26
C GLU A 173 19.10 -6.76 -6.13
N LEU A 174 17.90 -7.30 -5.95
CA LEU A 174 17.66 -8.75 -5.88
C LEU A 174 18.11 -9.47 -7.17
N LYS A 175 17.92 -8.84 -8.33
CA LYS A 175 18.42 -9.38 -9.60
C LYS A 175 19.95 -9.39 -9.68
N VAL A 176 20.61 -8.34 -9.19
CA VAL A 176 22.10 -8.27 -9.13
C VAL A 176 22.66 -9.35 -8.21
N GLU A 177 21.99 -9.57 -7.05
CA GLU A 177 22.38 -10.62 -6.09
C GLU A 177 22.02 -12.04 -6.56
N GLY A 178 21.27 -12.19 -7.65
CA GLY A 178 20.81 -13.48 -8.15
C GLY A 178 19.73 -14.14 -7.30
N SER A 179 19.06 -13.39 -6.44
CA SER A 179 18.03 -13.89 -5.54
C SER A 179 16.73 -14.26 -6.27
N ASN A 180 16.06 -15.31 -5.78
CA ASN A 180 14.75 -15.76 -6.22
C ASN A 180 13.58 -15.04 -5.55
N VAL A 181 13.82 -14.13 -4.62
CA VAL A 181 12.78 -13.32 -3.97
C VAL A 181 12.04 -12.47 -5.00
N GLY A 182 10.71 -12.55 -4.97
CA GLY A 182 9.84 -11.78 -5.86
C GLY A 182 9.51 -10.39 -5.30
N VAL A 183 9.25 -9.45 -6.20
CA VAL A 183 8.75 -8.10 -5.84
C VAL A 183 7.58 -7.77 -6.73
N THR A 184 6.50 -7.27 -6.12
CA THR A 184 5.36 -6.67 -6.83
C THR A 184 5.17 -5.23 -6.35
N CYS A 185 5.16 -4.28 -7.26
CA CYS A 185 4.75 -2.90 -7.04
C CYS A 185 3.27 -2.77 -7.38
N LEU A 186 2.43 -2.76 -6.34
CA LEU A 186 0.99 -2.56 -6.49
C LEU A 186 0.68 -1.08 -6.68
N CYS A 187 0.11 -0.72 -7.81
CA CYS A 187 -0.21 0.66 -8.22
C CYS A 187 -1.73 0.82 -8.42
N PRO A 188 -2.52 0.88 -7.33
CA PRO A 188 -3.96 1.03 -7.46
C PRO A 188 -4.36 2.37 -8.08
N GLY A 189 -5.41 2.34 -8.90
CA GLY A 189 -6.22 3.50 -9.23
C GLY A 189 -7.18 3.83 -8.08
N PHE A 190 -8.43 4.16 -8.42
CA PHE A 190 -9.46 4.38 -7.39
C PHE A 190 -10.06 3.06 -6.95
N VAL A 191 -9.95 2.75 -5.66
CA VAL A 191 -10.51 1.55 -5.02
C VAL A 191 -11.47 2.00 -3.92
N ASN A 192 -12.64 1.40 -3.85
CA ASN A 192 -13.68 1.72 -2.87
C ASN A 192 -13.25 1.30 -1.46
N THR A 193 -12.55 2.19 -0.77
CA THR A 193 -12.06 2.00 0.58
C THR A 193 -12.36 3.20 1.45
N ASN A 194 -12.24 3.05 2.76
CA ASN A 194 -12.45 4.14 3.71
C ASN A 194 -11.18 4.97 4.01
N ILE A 195 -10.17 4.91 3.15
CA ILE A 195 -8.84 5.52 3.37
C ILE A 195 -8.88 7.02 3.68
N VAL A 196 -9.89 7.73 3.17
CA VAL A 196 -10.05 9.19 3.36
C VAL A 196 -10.49 9.52 4.80
N ASN A 197 -11.24 8.63 5.43
CA ASN A 197 -11.80 8.86 6.77
C ASN A 197 -10.94 8.23 7.88
N ASP A 198 -9.86 7.54 7.53
CA ASP A 198 -9.00 6.87 8.50
C ASP A 198 -7.93 7.83 9.03
N THR A 199 -8.28 8.50 10.12
CA THR A 199 -7.40 9.41 10.86
C THR A 199 -6.96 8.84 12.22
N ALA A 200 -7.37 7.61 12.53
CA ALA A 200 -7.09 6.97 13.83
C ALA A 200 -5.59 6.80 14.12
N SER A 201 -4.77 6.69 13.08
CA SER A 201 -3.30 6.59 13.16
C SER A 201 -2.60 7.93 13.35
N ARG A 202 -3.34 9.07 13.35
CA ARG A 202 -2.72 10.37 13.55
C ARG A 202 -2.25 10.52 15.00
N PRO A 203 -0.95 10.87 15.24
CA PRO A 203 -0.42 10.98 16.60
C PRO A 203 -1.22 11.97 17.45
N ALA A 204 -1.52 11.59 18.69
CA ALA A 204 -2.20 12.47 19.63
C ALA A 204 -1.39 13.75 19.88
N GLY A 205 -2.06 14.90 19.82
CA GLY A 205 -1.41 16.21 19.99
C GLY A 205 -0.71 16.76 18.73
N SER A 206 -0.68 16.04 17.61
CA SER A 206 -0.21 16.62 16.36
C SER A 206 -1.17 17.71 15.87
N VAL A 207 -0.59 18.83 15.40
CA VAL A 207 -1.36 19.96 14.89
C VAL A 207 -1.48 19.84 13.38
N GLY A 208 -2.67 19.40 12.93
CA GLY A 208 -2.99 19.42 11.49
C GLY A 208 -3.24 20.83 10.99
N SER A 209 -2.91 21.08 9.73
CA SER A 209 -3.28 22.32 9.06
C SER A 209 -4.79 22.42 8.94
N ALA A 210 -5.32 23.64 9.07
CA ALA A 210 -6.71 23.89 8.72
C ALA A 210 -6.90 23.63 7.22
N ILE A 211 -7.91 22.86 6.89
CA ILE A 211 -8.31 22.63 5.50
C ILE A 211 -8.99 23.92 5.02
N ASP A 212 -8.58 24.44 3.87
CA ASP A 212 -9.24 25.58 3.23
C ASP A 212 -10.34 25.10 2.26
N ASP A 213 -11.16 26.03 1.75
CA ASP A 213 -12.28 25.72 0.84
C ASP A 213 -11.89 24.85 -0.35
N ARG A 214 -10.64 24.95 -0.84
CA ARG A 214 -10.14 24.13 -1.96
C ARG A 214 -9.73 22.74 -1.49
N GLY A 215 -9.22 22.63 -0.30
CA GLY A 215 -8.93 21.35 0.34
C GLY A 215 -10.20 20.57 0.59
N ASP A 216 -11.25 21.22 1.10
CA ASP A 216 -12.57 20.62 1.30
C ASP A 216 -13.16 20.11 -0.03
N GLN A 217 -13.14 20.92 -1.09
CA GLN A 217 -13.60 20.52 -2.41
C GLN A 217 -12.84 19.30 -2.96
N MET A 218 -11.51 19.26 -2.74
CA MET A 218 -10.68 18.12 -3.16
C MET A 218 -10.98 16.88 -2.35
N LEU A 219 -11.24 17.02 -1.04
CA LEU A 219 -11.63 15.93 -0.15
C LEU A 219 -12.95 15.31 -0.61
N GLU A 220 -13.97 16.13 -0.87
CA GLU A 220 -15.28 15.69 -1.38
C GLU A 220 -15.14 14.98 -2.73
N LEU A 221 -14.35 15.53 -3.64
CA LEU A 221 -14.08 14.91 -4.94
C LEU A 221 -13.42 13.54 -4.74
N THR A 222 -12.39 13.45 -3.92
CA THR A 222 -11.68 12.22 -3.63
C THR A 222 -12.62 11.16 -3.05
N GLN A 223 -13.48 11.52 -2.08
CA GLN A 223 -14.48 10.62 -1.52
C GLN A 223 -15.44 10.08 -2.58
N ARG A 224 -15.91 10.96 -3.46
CA ARG A 224 -16.83 10.58 -4.57
C ARG A 224 -16.18 9.60 -5.55
N VAL A 225 -14.93 9.86 -5.94
CA VAL A 225 -14.23 8.99 -6.92
C VAL A 225 -13.91 7.63 -6.29
N LEU A 226 -13.46 7.62 -5.04
CA LEU A 226 -13.19 6.37 -4.33
C LEU A 226 -14.46 5.53 -4.13
N SER A 227 -15.60 6.14 -3.80
CA SER A 227 -16.85 5.40 -3.64
C SER A 227 -17.36 4.74 -4.93
N ALA A 228 -16.94 5.26 -6.08
CA ALA A 228 -17.22 4.69 -7.42
C ALA A 228 -16.08 3.78 -7.92
N GLY A 229 -15.03 3.61 -7.13
CA GLY A 229 -13.83 2.85 -7.50
C GLY A 229 -14.04 1.34 -7.52
N LEU A 230 -12.98 0.61 -7.86
CA LEU A 230 -12.98 -0.85 -7.88
C LEU A 230 -13.32 -1.45 -6.50
N ASP A 231 -13.97 -2.61 -6.52
CA ASP A 231 -14.16 -3.41 -5.31
C ASP A 231 -12.79 -3.89 -4.79
N PRO A 232 -12.47 -3.70 -3.49
CA PRO A 232 -11.25 -4.21 -2.89
C PRO A 232 -11.01 -5.72 -3.11
N GLU A 233 -12.06 -6.54 -3.19
CA GLU A 233 -11.95 -7.98 -3.42
C GLU A 233 -11.34 -8.29 -4.80
N VAL A 234 -11.61 -7.47 -5.82
CA VAL A 234 -10.96 -7.56 -7.14
C VAL A 234 -9.45 -7.33 -7.00
N VAL A 235 -9.06 -6.32 -6.21
CA VAL A 235 -7.64 -6.03 -5.97
C VAL A 235 -6.97 -7.18 -5.22
N GLY A 236 -7.64 -7.75 -4.20
CA GLY A 236 -7.13 -8.93 -3.48
C GLY A 236 -6.85 -10.10 -4.42
N GLN A 237 -7.75 -10.37 -5.37
CA GLN A 237 -7.53 -11.41 -6.39
C GLN A 237 -6.37 -11.06 -7.33
N GLN A 238 -6.28 -9.82 -7.81
CA GLN A 238 -5.20 -9.38 -8.69
C GLN A 238 -3.82 -9.51 -8.01
N VAL A 239 -3.72 -9.14 -6.72
CA VAL A 239 -2.48 -9.29 -5.95
C VAL A 239 -2.11 -10.77 -5.79
N PHE A 240 -3.07 -11.64 -5.48
CA PHE A 240 -2.83 -13.08 -5.40
C PHE A 240 -2.25 -13.61 -6.73
N ASP A 241 -2.84 -13.24 -7.86
CA ASP A 241 -2.40 -13.68 -9.17
C ASP A 241 -1.01 -13.10 -9.53
N ALA A 242 -0.75 -11.85 -9.18
CA ALA A 242 0.55 -11.21 -9.39
C ALA A 242 1.67 -11.90 -8.60
N VAL A 243 1.41 -12.28 -7.34
CA VAL A 243 2.36 -13.05 -6.51
C VAL A 243 2.65 -14.42 -7.11
N VAL A 244 1.61 -15.15 -7.52
CA VAL A 244 1.75 -16.48 -8.17
C VAL A 244 2.58 -16.40 -9.45
N ASN A 245 2.39 -15.34 -10.24
CA ASN A 245 3.06 -15.13 -11.52
C ASN A 245 4.36 -14.34 -11.42
N LYS A 246 4.78 -13.92 -10.22
CA LYS A 246 5.94 -13.04 -9.99
C LYS A 246 5.90 -11.77 -10.86
N GLN A 247 4.71 -11.18 -10.99
CA GLN A 247 4.51 -9.95 -11.76
C GLN A 247 5.02 -8.74 -10.97
N PHE A 248 5.87 -7.91 -11.60
CA PHE A 248 6.44 -6.73 -10.92
C PHE A 248 5.44 -5.56 -10.90
N TRP A 249 5.04 -5.01 -12.05
CA TRP A 249 4.06 -3.94 -12.09
C TRP A 249 2.63 -4.48 -12.04
N LEU A 250 1.88 -4.08 -11.03
CA LEU A 250 0.46 -4.40 -10.91
C LEU A 250 -0.37 -3.11 -10.85
N PHE A 251 -0.87 -2.68 -11.99
CA PHE A 251 -1.92 -1.66 -12.09
C PHE A 251 -3.29 -2.33 -11.99
N THR A 252 -4.20 -1.76 -11.20
CA THR A 252 -5.52 -2.38 -10.97
C THR A 252 -6.48 -2.23 -12.16
N ASP A 253 -6.21 -1.27 -13.01
CA ASP A 253 -6.92 -0.99 -14.28
C ASP A 253 -6.00 -0.24 -15.25
N ASP A 254 -6.37 -0.19 -16.53
CA ASP A 254 -5.61 0.40 -17.63
C ASP A 254 -5.98 1.87 -17.95
N ASN A 255 -6.89 2.48 -17.17
CA ASN A 255 -7.28 3.88 -17.36
C ASN A 255 -6.09 4.86 -17.18
N TRP A 256 -5.02 4.42 -16.51
CA TRP A 256 -3.87 5.22 -16.16
C TRP A 256 -2.70 5.15 -17.14
N ASP A 257 -2.75 4.25 -18.11
CA ASP A 257 -1.67 4.06 -19.10
C ASP A 257 -1.43 5.35 -19.88
N ALA A 258 -2.48 5.95 -20.43
CA ALA A 258 -2.37 7.18 -21.20
C ALA A 258 -1.90 8.38 -20.36
N PRO A 259 -2.41 8.65 -19.14
CA PRO A 259 -1.87 9.68 -18.25
C PRO A 259 -0.39 9.48 -17.90
N ILE A 260 0.05 8.25 -17.60
CA ILE A 260 1.44 7.93 -17.27
C ILE A 260 2.35 8.19 -18.47
N MET A 261 1.98 7.68 -19.64
CA MET A 261 2.73 7.89 -20.89
C MET A 261 2.85 9.37 -21.24
N ALA A 262 1.78 10.12 -21.07
CA ALA A 262 1.78 11.54 -21.34
C ALA A 262 2.69 12.33 -20.38
N ARG A 263 2.72 11.96 -19.07
CA ARG A 263 3.69 12.53 -18.13
C ARG A 263 5.14 12.18 -18.52
N ALA A 264 5.38 10.93 -18.87
CA ALA A 264 6.72 10.51 -19.31
C ALA A 264 7.19 11.31 -20.53
N ASN A 265 6.30 11.54 -21.49
CA ASN A 265 6.59 12.37 -22.67
C ASN A 265 6.87 13.82 -22.30
N GLU A 266 6.12 14.43 -21.36
CA GLU A 266 6.41 15.79 -20.87
C GLU A 266 7.82 15.90 -20.27
N VAL A 267 8.24 14.89 -19.49
CA VAL A 267 9.60 14.85 -18.93
C VAL A 267 10.65 14.76 -20.02
N VAL A 268 10.50 13.85 -20.98
CA VAL A 268 11.47 13.63 -22.07
C VAL A 268 11.57 14.85 -22.98
N THR A 269 10.44 15.48 -23.30
CA THR A 269 10.40 16.69 -24.16
C THR A 269 10.66 17.99 -23.40
N ARG A 270 10.84 17.92 -22.06
CA ARG A 270 11.01 19.08 -21.17
C ARG A 270 9.84 20.05 -21.23
N GLY A 271 8.63 19.50 -21.48
CA GLY A 271 7.38 20.24 -21.46
C GLY A 271 6.93 20.63 -20.06
N LEU A 272 5.89 21.48 -19.98
CA LEU A 272 5.29 21.84 -18.70
C LEU A 272 4.42 20.68 -18.18
N PRO A 273 4.48 20.40 -16.87
CA PRO A 273 3.57 19.42 -16.25
C PRO A 273 2.10 19.85 -16.42
N ARG A 274 1.25 18.95 -16.85
CA ARG A 274 -0.18 19.20 -16.97
C ARG A 274 -0.94 18.43 -15.90
N PHE A 275 -1.84 19.13 -15.21
CA PHE A 275 -2.80 18.44 -14.36
C PHE A 275 -3.88 17.80 -15.22
N ARG A 276 -4.05 16.49 -15.07
CA ARG A 276 -5.06 15.68 -15.76
C ARG A 276 -6.11 15.25 -14.76
N GLY A 277 -6.98 16.20 -14.36
CA GLY A 277 -8.21 15.88 -13.65
C GLY A 277 -9.22 15.26 -14.61
N GLU A 278 -10.11 14.39 -14.10
CA GLU A 278 -11.23 13.88 -14.89
C GLU A 278 -11.99 15.03 -15.56
N GLY A 279 -12.16 14.95 -16.89
CA GLY A 279 -13.13 15.75 -17.64
C GLY A 279 -12.63 17.09 -18.21
N GLN A 280 -11.34 17.38 -18.25
CA GLN A 280 -10.87 18.49 -19.09
C GLN A 280 -10.46 17.96 -20.47
N GLY A 281 -11.47 17.93 -21.35
CA GLY A 281 -11.22 17.98 -22.79
C GLY A 281 -10.29 19.15 -23.11
N ASP A 282 -9.37 18.94 -24.04
CA ASP A 282 -8.41 19.90 -24.56
C ASP A 282 -8.96 21.34 -24.59
N GLN A 283 -8.50 22.16 -23.67
CA GLN A 283 -8.52 23.62 -23.86
C GLN A 283 -7.07 24.07 -23.98
N HIS A 284 -6.77 24.58 -25.14
CA HIS A 284 -5.52 25.09 -25.70
C HIS A 284 -4.70 25.98 -24.78
#